data_cc6c98eddabe250c1df726c25d74e03a
#
_entry.id   cc6c98eddabe250c1df726c25d74e03a
#
_cell.length_a   1.000
_cell.length_b   1.000
_cell.length_c   1.000
_cell.angle_alpha   90.00
_cell.angle_beta   90.00
_cell.angle_gamma   90.00
#
_symmetry.space_group_name_H-M   'P 1'
#
loop_
_entity.id
_entity.type
_entity.pdbx_description
1 polymer ?
#
loop_
_entity_poly.entity_id
_entity_poly.type
_entity_poly.pdbx_seq_one_letter_code
_entity_poly.pdbx_strand_id
1 'polypeptide(L)'
;GRMKKPRLQQRGERRIAAALRIALAAALLAVQVLFVVLTTRYLKDHFALIYGALEGIALITALYIYNKPGDLSYRVAWIIPILFVPVVGLILYLLWGGDTQRKCLQRQTAPKLPPEEPESLRNRSALNADRLQRALPGWSRVSQYLSSRGFYLYQNTKMVYLPEGALLLEDILGRIKAAERFIFMEYFILAEGKLWDRMSAALCERARSGVEVKIIFDDFGNIKRFSAESLQTLRDAGVEVIVFNPVHEYVNRLYFNYRDHRKITVIDGETAYTGGVNIADEYANLIDRFGYWKDSGIRLEGEGVWGLTAAFLNMWSFLGGELHEERDYYRPVSYTHLRAHET
;
A
#
# COMPACT_ATOMS: atom_id res chain seq x y z
N GLY A 1 -20.31 6.82 -21.50
CA GLY A 1 -20.58 5.38 -21.57
C GLY A 1 -19.47 4.61 -22.25
N ARG A 2 -18.46 4.11 -21.48
CA ARG A 2 -17.54 3.10 -22.00
C ARG A 2 -18.15 1.72 -21.73
N MET A 3 -18.50 0.99 -22.78
CA MET A 3 -19.02 -0.38 -22.70
C MET A 3 -17.99 -1.29 -22.01
N LYS A 4 -18.41 -2.01 -20.96
CA LYS A 4 -17.59 -3.00 -20.24
C LYS A 4 -17.27 -4.18 -21.17
N LYS A 5 -15.99 -4.51 -21.35
CA LYS A 5 -15.55 -5.68 -22.13
C LYS A 5 -15.99 -6.99 -21.43
N PRO A 6 -16.42 -8.04 -22.19
CA PRO A 6 -16.88 -9.30 -21.61
C PRO A 6 -15.77 -10.08 -20.89
N ARG A 7 -16.13 -10.82 -19.83
CA ARG A 7 -15.22 -11.54 -18.90
C ARG A 7 -14.17 -12.47 -19.55
N LEU A 8 -14.52 -13.11 -20.67
CA LEU A 8 -13.61 -13.98 -21.43
C LEU A 8 -12.46 -13.17 -22.07
N GLN A 9 -12.73 -11.96 -22.50
CA GLN A 9 -11.73 -11.03 -23.07
C GLN A 9 -10.71 -10.57 -22.02
N GLN A 10 -11.14 -10.29 -20.79
CA GLN A 10 -10.24 -9.90 -19.68
C GLN A 10 -9.32 -11.04 -19.22
N ARG A 11 -9.80 -12.29 -19.19
CA ARG A 11 -8.97 -13.48 -18.91
C ARG A 11 -7.93 -13.72 -20.02
N GLY A 12 -8.31 -13.51 -21.29
CA GLY A 12 -7.40 -13.58 -22.42
C GLY A 12 -6.31 -12.52 -22.34
N GLU A 13 -6.67 -11.27 -22.09
CA GLU A 13 -5.73 -10.14 -21.97
C GLU A 13 -4.72 -10.35 -20.81
N ARG A 14 -5.13 -10.89 -19.67
CA ARG A 14 -4.25 -11.22 -18.53
C ARG A 14 -3.25 -12.33 -18.87
N ARG A 15 -3.67 -13.37 -19.57
CA ARG A 15 -2.77 -14.45 -20.02
C ARG A 15 -1.78 -13.96 -21.07
N ILE A 16 -2.21 -13.13 -22.01
CA ILE A 16 -1.37 -12.52 -23.04
C ILE A 16 -0.34 -11.58 -22.37
N ALA A 17 -0.73 -10.76 -21.40
CA ALA A 17 0.21 -9.88 -20.69
C ALA A 17 1.27 -10.66 -19.90
N ALA A 18 0.91 -11.79 -19.27
CA ALA A 18 1.88 -12.65 -18.59
C ALA A 18 2.83 -13.34 -19.57
N ALA A 19 2.32 -13.85 -20.69
CA ALA A 19 3.12 -14.47 -21.74
C ALA A 19 4.09 -13.46 -22.39
N LEU A 20 3.62 -12.23 -22.65
CA LEU A 20 4.46 -11.14 -23.19
C LEU A 20 5.61 -10.78 -22.25
N ARG A 21 5.41 -10.82 -20.93
CA ARG A 21 6.49 -10.54 -19.96
C ARG A 21 7.55 -11.62 -19.95
N ILE A 22 7.13 -12.88 -19.97
CA ILE A 22 8.04 -14.03 -20.05
C ILE A 22 8.82 -13.97 -21.37
N ALA A 23 8.13 -13.68 -22.48
CA ALA A 23 8.75 -13.52 -23.79
C ALA A 23 9.75 -12.35 -23.81
N LEU A 24 9.43 -11.21 -23.20
CA LEU A 24 10.32 -10.07 -23.08
C LEU A 24 11.58 -10.42 -22.27
N ALA A 25 11.41 -11.06 -21.10
CA ALA A 25 12.53 -11.49 -20.28
C ALA A 25 13.45 -12.49 -21.03
N ALA A 26 12.84 -13.46 -21.72
CA ALA A 26 13.59 -14.43 -22.55
C ALA A 26 14.31 -13.73 -23.72
N ALA A 27 13.68 -12.76 -24.38
CA ALA A 27 14.29 -11.99 -25.45
C ALA A 27 15.48 -11.16 -24.95
N LEU A 28 15.37 -10.53 -23.78
CA LEU A 28 16.47 -9.76 -23.19
C LEU A 28 17.66 -10.65 -22.80
N LEU A 29 17.40 -11.85 -22.25
CA LEU A 29 18.44 -12.83 -21.97
C LEU A 29 19.11 -13.33 -23.28
N ALA A 30 18.29 -13.58 -24.31
CA ALA A 30 18.82 -13.95 -25.63
C ALA A 30 19.70 -12.85 -26.22
N VAL A 31 19.35 -11.57 -26.06
CA VAL A 31 20.20 -10.42 -26.47
C VAL A 31 21.55 -10.45 -25.75
N GLN A 32 21.60 -10.72 -24.46
CA GLN A 32 22.84 -10.82 -23.69
C GLN A 32 23.71 -11.97 -24.20
N VAL A 33 23.12 -13.16 -24.38
CA VAL A 33 23.83 -14.34 -24.90
C VAL A 33 24.36 -14.06 -26.33
N LEU A 34 23.52 -13.51 -27.20
CA LEU A 34 23.89 -13.14 -28.56
C LEU A 34 25.03 -12.12 -28.57
N PHE A 35 24.99 -11.10 -27.71
CA PHE A 35 26.07 -10.12 -27.59
C PHE A 35 27.37 -10.80 -27.20
N VAL A 36 27.39 -11.69 -26.20
CA VAL A 36 28.63 -12.44 -25.84
C VAL A 36 29.13 -13.32 -26.97
N VAL A 37 28.22 -14.06 -27.63
CA VAL A 37 28.60 -14.93 -28.77
C VAL A 37 29.16 -14.13 -29.93
N LEU A 38 28.52 -13.03 -30.33
CA LEU A 38 28.98 -12.21 -31.46
C LEU A 38 30.30 -11.53 -31.14
N THR A 39 30.49 -10.97 -29.98
CA THR A 39 31.74 -10.32 -29.56
C THR A 39 32.88 -11.34 -29.48
N THR A 40 32.62 -12.54 -28.93
CA THR A 40 33.63 -13.59 -28.85
C THR A 40 33.99 -14.15 -30.21
N ARG A 41 33.05 -14.26 -31.16
CA ARG A 41 33.28 -14.87 -32.47
C ARG A 41 33.86 -13.91 -33.50
N TYR A 42 33.38 -12.66 -33.52
CA TYR A 42 33.71 -11.69 -34.56
C TYR A 42 34.67 -10.59 -34.10
N LEU A 43 34.81 -10.36 -32.82
CA LEU A 43 35.62 -9.30 -32.23
C LEU A 43 36.63 -9.86 -31.21
N LYS A 44 37.21 -11.06 -31.52
CA LYS A 44 38.13 -11.75 -30.60
C LYS A 44 39.24 -10.85 -30.07
N ASP A 45 39.86 -10.08 -30.93
CA ASP A 45 41.01 -9.23 -30.58
C ASP A 45 40.60 -8.00 -29.76
N HIS A 46 39.32 -7.64 -29.77
CA HIS A 46 38.78 -6.47 -29.06
C HIS A 46 37.83 -6.87 -27.94
N PHE A 47 37.55 -8.17 -27.73
CA PHE A 47 36.58 -8.67 -26.74
C PHE A 47 36.88 -8.14 -25.34
N ALA A 48 38.14 -8.24 -24.90
CA ALA A 48 38.55 -7.79 -23.57
C ALA A 48 38.34 -6.27 -23.39
N LEU A 49 38.60 -5.48 -24.43
CA LEU A 49 38.40 -4.04 -24.41
C LEU A 49 36.92 -3.66 -24.34
N ILE A 50 36.09 -4.29 -25.19
CA ILE A 50 34.64 -4.02 -25.27
C ILE A 50 33.95 -4.46 -23.97
N TYR A 51 34.27 -5.65 -23.48
CA TYR A 51 33.67 -6.17 -22.25
C TYR A 51 34.14 -5.39 -21.03
N GLY A 52 35.41 -5.06 -20.93
CA GLY A 52 35.97 -4.21 -19.88
C GLY A 52 35.36 -2.80 -19.87
N ALA A 53 35.15 -2.20 -21.04
CA ALA A 53 34.46 -0.92 -21.13
C ALA A 53 32.98 -1.02 -20.64
N LEU A 54 32.28 -2.09 -21.00
CA LEU A 54 30.92 -2.35 -20.58
C LEU A 54 30.84 -2.57 -19.07
N GLU A 55 31.75 -3.34 -18.48
CA GLU A 55 31.83 -3.53 -17.01
C GLU A 55 32.20 -2.22 -16.32
N GLY A 56 33.08 -1.41 -16.89
CA GLY A 56 33.39 -0.07 -16.38
C GLY A 56 32.15 0.83 -16.32
N ILE A 57 31.35 0.84 -17.39
CA ILE A 57 30.07 1.57 -17.44
C ILE A 57 29.10 1.01 -16.39
N ALA A 58 29.00 -0.31 -16.26
CA ALA A 58 28.14 -0.96 -15.27
C ALA A 58 28.56 -0.59 -13.82
N LEU A 59 29.86 -0.60 -13.55
CA LEU A 59 30.39 -0.20 -12.24
C LEU A 59 30.11 1.28 -11.91
N ILE A 60 30.37 2.17 -12.88
CA ILE A 60 30.09 3.62 -12.71
C ILE A 60 28.59 3.83 -12.46
N THR A 61 27.73 3.13 -13.22
CA THR A 61 26.28 3.21 -13.04
C THR A 61 25.86 2.66 -11.69
N ALA A 62 26.44 1.55 -11.24
CA ALA A 62 26.17 0.98 -9.93
C ALA A 62 26.57 1.94 -8.78
N LEU A 63 27.75 2.59 -8.88
CA LEU A 63 28.20 3.60 -7.93
C LEU A 63 27.29 4.84 -7.94
N TYR A 64 26.83 5.26 -9.12
CA TYR A 64 25.87 6.36 -9.23
C TYR A 64 24.55 6.02 -8.53
N ILE A 65 24.01 4.80 -8.72
CA ILE A 65 22.79 4.33 -8.07
C ILE A 65 22.98 4.22 -6.55
N TYR A 66 24.15 3.73 -6.11
CA TYR A 66 24.49 3.61 -4.70
C TYR A 66 24.44 4.96 -3.96
N ASN A 67 24.92 6.02 -4.60
CA ASN A 67 24.93 7.37 -4.03
C ASN A 67 23.60 8.13 -4.13
N LYS A 68 22.60 7.58 -4.85
CA LYS A 68 21.28 8.23 -4.92
C LYS A 68 20.56 8.18 -3.56
N PRO A 69 19.85 9.26 -3.17
CA PRO A 69 18.95 9.19 -2.03
C PRO A 69 17.76 8.28 -2.34
N GLY A 70 17.32 7.49 -1.35
CA GLY A 70 16.16 6.63 -1.51
C GLY A 70 16.32 5.28 -0.79
N ASP A 71 15.37 4.39 -1.04
CA ASP A 71 15.34 3.06 -0.44
C ASP A 71 16.53 2.19 -0.87
N LEU A 72 17.20 1.59 0.12
CA LEU A 72 18.37 0.75 -0.11
C LEU A 72 18.03 -0.50 -0.91
N SER A 73 16.88 -1.12 -0.60
CA SER A 73 16.44 -2.35 -1.28
C SER A 73 16.21 -2.11 -2.77
N TYR A 74 15.62 -0.95 -3.12
CA TYR A 74 15.43 -0.55 -4.51
C TYR A 74 16.76 -0.35 -5.24
N ARG A 75 17.74 0.30 -4.60
CA ARG A 75 19.08 0.50 -5.18
C ARG A 75 19.78 -0.81 -5.42
N VAL A 76 19.79 -1.71 -4.43
CA VAL A 76 20.40 -3.03 -4.53
C VAL A 76 19.73 -3.88 -5.62
N ALA A 77 18.40 -3.83 -5.74
CA ALA A 77 17.64 -4.53 -6.78
C ALA A 77 18.05 -4.13 -8.22
N TRP A 78 18.55 -2.90 -8.41
CA TRP A 78 19.09 -2.47 -9.71
C TRP A 78 20.59 -2.72 -9.87
N ILE A 79 21.38 -2.57 -8.80
CA ILE A 79 22.84 -2.78 -8.83
C ILE A 79 23.17 -4.23 -9.22
N ILE A 80 22.46 -5.21 -8.64
CA ILE A 80 22.70 -6.62 -8.91
C ILE A 80 22.56 -6.98 -10.39
N PRO A 81 21.44 -6.72 -11.09
CA PRO A 81 21.31 -7.03 -12.51
C PRO A 81 22.32 -6.28 -13.38
N ILE A 82 22.67 -5.03 -13.04
CA ILE A 82 23.63 -4.23 -13.81
C ILE A 82 25.03 -4.86 -13.74
N LEU A 83 25.45 -5.34 -12.58
CA LEU A 83 26.78 -5.94 -12.43
C LEU A 83 26.86 -7.39 -12.99
N PHE A 84 25.79 -8.19 -12.83
CA PHE A 84 25.81 -9.60 -13.27
C PHE A 84 25.49 -9.78 -14.76
N VAL A 85 24.63 -8.91 -15.32
CA VAL A 85 24.17 -9.00 -16.71
C VAL A 85 24.21 -7.59 -17.33
N PRO A 86 25.39 -7.02 -17.57
CA PRO A 86 25.56 -5.59 -17.78
C PRO A 86 24.76 -5.04 -18.96
N VAL A 87 24.69 -5.73 -20.10
CA VAL A 87 23.90 -5.25 -21.26
C VAL A 87 22.42 -5.14 -20.90
N VAL A 88 21.85 -6.22 -20.40
CA VAL A 88 20.42 -6.27 -20.04
C VAL A 88 20.14 -5.38 -18.85
N GLY A 89 20.98 -5.44 -17.81
CA GLY A 89 20.80 -4.64 -16.59
C GLY A 89 20.82 -3.13 -16.86
N LEU A 90 21.75 -2.66 -17.70
CA LEU A 90 21.81 -1.25 -18.10
C LEU A 90 20.58 -0.84 -18.93
N ILE A 91 20.18 -1.67 -19.91
CA ILE A 91 18.97 -1.39 -20.72
C ILE A 91 17.74 -1.32 -19.83
N LEU A 92 17.56 -2.31 -18.94
CA LEU A 92 16.42 -2.33 -18.01
C LEU A 92 16.42 -1.11 -17.08
N TYR A 93 17.59 -0.73 -16.56
CA TYR A 93 17.72 0.43 -15.70
C TYR A 93 17.41 1.74 -16.45
N LEU A 94 17.88 1.90 -17.68
CA LEU A 94 17.57 3.08 -18.51
C LEU A 94 16.08 3.17 -18.83
N LEU A 95 15.43 2.03 -19.09
CA LEU A 95 14.00 2.00 -19.41
C LEU A 95 13.11 2.18 -18.16
N TRP A 96 13.50 1.62 -17.00
CA TRP A 96 12.61 1.50 -15.84
C TRP A 96 13.20 1.93 -14.49
N GLY A 97 14.51 2.11 -14.41
CA GLY A 97 15.20 2.47 -13.15
C GLY A 97 15.27 3.98 -12.86
N GLY A 98 14.78 4.82 -13.77
CA GLY A 98 14.94 6.27 -13.64
C GLY A 98 13.91 6.91 -12.68
N ASP A 99 14.36 7.94 -11.92
CA ASP A 99 13.49 8.78 -11.08
C ASP A 99 12.42 9.54 -11.86
N THR A 100 12.54 9.61 -13.18
CA THR A 100 11.61 10.30 -14.07
C THR A 100 10.20 9.71 -13.97
N GLN A 101 10.09 8.39 -13.84
CA GLN A 101 8.81 7.72 -13.68
C GLN A 101 8.19 8.01 -12.30
N ARG A 102 9.01 8.01 -11.24
CA ARG A 102 8.59 8.38 -9.89
C ARG A 102 8.11 9.83 -9.83
N LYS A 103 8.85 10.75 -10.45
CA LYS A 103 8.46 12.17 -10.54
C LYS A 103 7.21 12.37 -11.39
N CYS A 104 7.05 11.61 -12.47
CA CYS A 104 5.84 11.66 -13.29
C CYS A 104 4.63 11.16 -12.52
N LEU A 105 4.75 10.04 -11.78
CA LEU A 105 3.69 9.53 -10.91
C LEU A 105 3.35 10.55 -9.81
N GLN A 106 4.36 11.08 -9.12
CA GLN A 106 4.18 12.12 -8.09
C GLN A 106 3.53 13.40 -8.64
N ARG A 107 3.81 13.79 -9.87
CA ARG A 107 3.17 14.97 -10.51
C ARG A 107 1.75 14.70 -10.98
N GLN A 108 1.46 13.50 -11.46
CA GLN A 108 0.11 13.12 -11.90
C GLN A 108 -0.84 12.87 -10.72
N THR A 109 -0.26 12.48 -9.59
CA THR A 109 -0.95 12.10 -8.37
C THR A 109 -0.58 13.00 -7.20
N ALA A 110 -0.16 14.26 -7.47
CA ALA A 110 -0.05 15.25 -6.39
C ALA A 110 -1.37 15.22 -5.62
N PRO A 111 -1.35 14.89 -4.33
CA PRO A 111 -2.58 14.76 -3.57
C PRO A 111 -3.34 16.08 -3.70
N LYS A 112 -4.58 16.03 -4.11
CA LYS A 112 -5.52 17.06 -3.71
C LYS A 112 -5.31 17.15 -2.21
N LEU A 113 -5.03 18.35 -1.70
CA LEU A 113 -4.66 18.62 -0.31
C LEU A 113 -5.24 17.58 0.65
N PRO A 114 -4.41 17.01 1.56
CA PRO A 114 -4.94 16.13 2.59
C PRO A 114 -6.11 16.84 3.27
N PRO A 115 -7.12 16.11 3.73
CA PRO A 115 -8.16 16.73 4.52
C PRO A 115 -7.48 17.55 5.61
N GLU A 116 -7.80 18.84 5.68
CA GLU A 116 -7.18 19.73 6.64
C GLU A 116 -7.38 19.15 8.03
N GLU A 117 -6.31 19.09 8.81
CA GLU A 117 -6.45 18.63 10.17
C GLU A 117 -7.36 19.59 10.92
N PRO A 118 -8.35 19.06 11.66
CA PRO A 118 -9.22 19.89 12.47
C PRO A 118 -8.42 20.83 13.35
N GLU A 119 -8.75 22.11 13.32
CA GLU A 119 -8.03 23.15 14.06
C GLU A 119 -7.87 22.79 15.54
N SER A 120 -8.88 22.15 16.11
CA SER A 120 -8.86 21.66 17.48
C SER A 120 -7.76 20.64 17.77
N LEU A 121 -7.43 19.76 16.81
CA LEU A 121 -6.33 18.80 16.93
C LEU A 121 -4.97 19.47 16.73
N ARG A 122 -4.85 20.37 15.76
CA ARG A 122 -3.64 21.12 15.47
C ARG A 122 -3.20 21.94 16.68
N ASN A 123 -4.11 22.66 17.30
CA ASN A 123 -3.83 23.45 18.51
C ASN A 123 -3.41 22.58 19.69
N ARG A 124 -4.06 21.40 19.86
CA ARG A 124 -3.68 20.45 20.91
C ARG A 124 -2.32 19.79 20.64
N SER A 125 -1.98 19.51 19.39
CA SER A 125 -0.71 18.91 19.05
C SER A 125 0.49 19.77 19.50
N ALA A 126 0.41 21.10 19.41
CA ALA A 126 1.43 22.00 19.92
C ALA A 126 1.58 21.89 21.46
N LEU A 127 0.46 21.90 22.19
CA LEU A 127 0.48 21.69 23.65
C LEU A 127 1.02 20.30 24.04
N ASN A 128 0.70 19.28 23.26
CA ASN A 128 1.17 17.92 23.48
C ASN A 128 2.68 17.81 23.24
N ALA A 129 3.22 18.55 22.28
CA ALA A 129 4.68 18.59 22.04
C ALA A 129 5.44 19.14 23.24
N ASP A 130 4.94 20.22 23.90
CA ASP A 130 5.54 20.77 25.11
C ASP A 130 5.47 19.79 26.28
N ARG A 131 4.37 19.07 26.43
CA ARG A 131 4.23 18.01 27.47
C ARG A 131 5.17 16.85 27.21
N LEU A 132 5.28 16.40 25.95
CA LEU A 132 6.22 15.36 25.55
C LEU A 132 7.66 15.76 25.85
N GLN A 133 8.04 17.00 25.56
CA GLN A 133 9.40 17.48 25.82
C GLN A 133 9.76 17.46 27.29
N ARG A 134 8.79 17.73 28.19
CA ARG A 134 9.00 17.69 29.63
C ARG A 134 9.03 16.25 30.16
N ALA A 135 8.13 15.39 29.68
CA ALA A 135 7.98 14.02 30.18
C ALA A 135 9.02 13.04 29.56
N LEU A 136 9.29 13.19 28.26
CA LEU A 136 10.13 12.28 27.47
C LEU A 136 11.01 13.07 26.49
N PRO A 137 12.01 13.81 26.94
CA PRO A 137 12.80 14.74 26.10
C PRO A 137 13.51 14.01 24.93
N GLY A 138 13.87 12.74 25.08
CA GLY A 138 14.48 11.95 24.01
C GLY A 138 13.61 11.77 22.77
N TRP A 139 12.29 11.85 22.91
CA TRP A 139 11.34 11.72 21.80
C TRP A 139 10.98 13.05 21.14
N SER A 140 11.38 14.17 21.70
CA SER A 140 11.02 15.51 21.24
C SER A 140 11.48 15.78 19.80
N ARG A 141 12.71 15.36 19.44
CA ARG A 141 13.23 15.52 18.07
C ARG A 141 12.44 14.69 17.05
N VAL A 142 12.05 13.48 17.42
CA VAL A 142 11.23 12.60 16.56
C VAL A 142 9.86 13.24 16.34
N SER A 143 9.23 13.71 17.41
CA SER A 143 7.92 14.39 17.34
C SER A 143 7.97 15.65 16.47
N GLN A 144 8.99 16.50 16.63
CA GLN A 144 9.18 17.70 15.80
C GLN A 144 9.37 17.35 14.32
N TYR A 145 10.19 16.33 14.02
CA TYR A 145 10.37 15.88 12.64
C TYR A 145 9.06 15.37 12.04
N LEU A 146 8.31 14.54 12.76
CA LEU A 146 7.02 14.03 12.29
C LEU A 146 5.99 15.15 12.08
N SER A 147 5.92 16.11 13.01
CA SER A 147 5.03 17.27 12.90
C SER A 147 5.37 18.16 11.71
N SER A 148 6.67 18.33 11.38
CA SER A 148 7.10 19.07 10.18
C SER A 148 6.70 18.36 8.87
N ARG A 149 6.30 17.10 8.93
CA ARG A 149 5.83 16.29 7.80
C ARG A 149 4.30 16.09 7.80
N GLY A 150 3.56 16.78 8.69
CA GLY A 150 2.11 16.68 8.79
C GLY A 150 1.61 15.52 9.64
N PHE A 151 2.50 14.88 10.42
CA PHE A 151 2.12 13.84 11.39
C PHE A 151 2.07 14.45 12.79
N TYR A 152 0.89 14.61 13.32
CA TYR A 152 0.68 15.30 14.57
C TYR A 152 0.73 14.38 15.79
N LEU A 153 0.94 14.96 16.96
CA LEU A 153 1.00 14.25 18.23
C LEU A 153 -0.37 14.27 18.91
N TYR A 154 -0.98 13.09 19.01
CA TYR A 154 -2.29 12.91 19.66
C TYR A 154 -2.14 12.52 21.12
N GLN A 155 -3.10 12.90 21.92
CA GLN A 155 -3.35 12.41 23.27
C GLN A 155 -4.74 11.76 23.35
N ASN A 156 -5.18 11.40 24.56
CA ASN A 156 -6.52 10.86 24.79
C ASN A 156 -6.85 9.71 23.81
N THR A 157 -5.86 8.85 23.62
CA THR A 157 -5.98 7.68 22.73
C THR A 157 -5.77 6.43 23.53
N LYS A 158 -6.81 5.61 23.62
CA LYS A 158 -6.73 4.28 24.19
C LYS A 158 -6.19 3.34 23.14
N MET A 159 -5.17 2.57 23.49
CA MET A 159 -4.58 1.55 22.62
C MET A 159 -4.78 0.18 23.25
N VAL A 160 -5.32 -0.75 22.47
CA VAL A 160 -5.49 -2.16 22.85
C VAL A 160 -4.64 -3.01 21.95
N TYR A 161 -3.69 -3.75 22.52
CA TYR A 161 -2.89 -4.73 21.79
C TYR A 161 -3.70 -6.02 21.59
N LEU A 162 -3.77 -6.49 20.36
CA LEU A 162 -4.45 -7.73 19.96
C LEU A 162 -3.37 -8.72 19.49
N PRO A 163 -3.01 -9.69 20.32
CA PRO A 163 -1.82 -10.52 20.13
C PRO A 163 -1.97 -11.57 19.03
N GLU A 164 -3.16 -11.75 18.47
CA GLU A 164 -3.47 -12.76 17.46
C GLU A 164 -4.34 -12.19 16.34
N GLY A 165 -4.05 -12.64 15.11
CA GLY A 165 -4.82 -12.22 13.93
C GLY A 165 -6.31 -12.56 14.03
N ALA A 166 -6.65 -13.74 14.56
CA ALA A 166 -8.04 -14.15 14.76
C ALA A 166 -8.80 -13.18 15.67
N LEU A 167 -8.20 -12.78 16.80
CA LEU A 167 -8.81 -11.83 17.74
C LEU A 167 -9.00 -10.45 17.10
N LEU A 168 -8.00 -9.98 16.36
CA LEU A 168 -8.08 -8.71 15.65
C LEU A 168 -9.21 -8.72 14.61
N LEU A 169 -9.31 -9.77 13.81
CA LEU A 169 -10.28 -9.87 12.71
C LEU A 169 -11.71 -10.04 13.22
N GLU A 170 -11.92 -10.76 14.32
CA GLU A 170 -13.24 -10.86 14.97
C GLU A 170 -13.66 -9.51 15.61
N ASP A 171 -12.73 -8.79 16.22
CA ASP A 171 -13.00 -7.47 16.80
C ASP A 171 -13.37 -6.45 15.70
N ILE A 172 -12.62 -6.44 14.59
CA ILE A 172 -12.96 -5.64 13.40
C ILE A 172 -14.36 -5.98 12.87
N LEU A 173 -14.68 -7.27 12.72
CA LEU A 173 -15.98 -7.71 12.21
C LEU A 173 -17.12 -7.27 13.14
N GLY A 174 -16.93 -7.36 14.45
CA GLY A 174 -17.88 -6.87 15.42
C GLY A 174 -18.16 -5.37 15.28
N ARG A 175 -17.11 -4.58 15.09
CA ARG A 175 -17.23 -3.12 14.89
C ARG A 175 -17.83 -2.74 13.54
N ILE A 176 -17.51 -3.47 12.47
CA ILE A 176 -18.13 -3.28 11.14
C ILE A 176 -19.65 -3.43 11.25
N LYS A 177 -20.15 -4.46 11.95
CA LYS A 177 -21.60 -4.69 12.13
C LYS A 177 -22.30 -3.58 12.90
N ALA A 178 -21.57 -2.90 13.78
CA ALA A 178 -22.10 -1.81 14.61
C ALA A 178 -21.88 -0.42 13.99
N ALA A 179 -21.24 -0.31 12.83
CA ALA A 179 -20.93 0.96 12.21
C ALA A 179 -22.19 1.74 11.82
N GLU A 180 -22.19 3.06 12.06
CA GLU A 180 -23.31 3.95 11.83
C GLU A 180 -23.06 5.02 10.77
N ARG A 181 -21.78 5.41 10.54
CA ARG A 181 -21.43 6.55 9.68
C ARG A 181 -20.59 6.15 8.48
N PHE A 182 -19.41 5.58 8.73
CA PHE A 182 -18.50 5.16 7.68
C PHE A 182 -17.55 4.04 8.10
N ILE A 183 -17.10 3.28 7.10
CA ILE A 183 -16.10 2.22 7.22
C ILE A 183 -15.06 2.43 6.13
N PHE A 184 -13.80 2.60 6.52
CA PHE A 184 -12.66 2.70 5.60
C PHE A 184 -11.72 1.52 5.82
N MET A 185 -11.37 0.84 4.74
CA MET A 185 -10.48 -0.33 4.77
C MET A 185 -9.39 -0.21 3.71
N GLU A 186 -8.13 -0.39 4.11
CA GLU A 186 -6.98 -0.36 3.24
C GLU A 186 -6.11 -1.58 3.54
N TYR A 187 -5.97 -2.50 2.57
CA TYR A 187 -5.31 -3.78 2.78
C TYR A 187 -4.47 -4.20 1.57
N PHE A 188 -3.35 -4.88 1.84
CA PHE A 188 -2.57 -5.51 0.80
C PHE A 188 -3.26 -6.75 0.24
N ILE A 189 -3.84 -7.60 1.13
CA ILE A 189 -4.57 -8.81 0.74
C ILE A 189 -6.00 -8.75 1.26
N LEU A 190 -6.95 -8.95 0.34
CA LEU A 190 -8.34 -9.33 0.60
C LEU A 190 -8.59 -10.66 -0.11
N ALA A 191 -8.51 -11.79 0.60
CA ALA A 191 -8.66 -13.11 -0.01
C ALA A 191 -10.05 -13.68 0.26
N GLU A 192 -10.66 -14.23 -0.78
CA GLU A 192 -11.91 -14.99 -0.65
C GLU A 192 -11.71 -16.20 0.27
N GLY A 193 -12.70 -16.47 1.10
CA GLY A 193 -12.72 -17.53 2.09
C GLY A 193 -13.76 -17.27 3.18
N LYS A 194 -13.80 -18.13 4.20
CA LYS A 194 -14.81 -18.06 5.27
C LYS A 194 -14.84 -16.72 6.01
N LEU A 195 -13.66 -16.14 6.26
CA LEU A 195 -13.54 -14.83 6.89
C LEU A 195 -14.10 -13.73 5.99
N TRP A 196 -13.69 -13.74 4.70
CA TRP A 196 -14.14 -12.76 3.73
C TRP A 196 -15.65 -12.81 3.52
N ASP A 197 -16.24 -14.00 3.43
CA ASP A 197 -17.68 -14.16 3.25
C ASP A 197 -18.47 -13.48 4.39
N ARG A 198 -18.01 -13.62 5.64
CA ARG A 198 -18.60 -12.98 6.81
C ARG A 198 -18.41 -11.45 6.78
N MET A 199 -17.22 -11.02 6.39
CA MET A 199 -16.85 -9.59 6.38
C MET A 199 -17.54 -8.86 5.23
N SER A 200 -17.54 -9.42 4.03
CA SER A 200 -18.21 -8.83 2.86
C SER A 200 -19.73 -8.75 3.04
N ALA A 201 -20.34 -9.75 3.66
CA ALA A 201 -21.76 -9.71 4.01
C ALA A 201 -22.08 -8.53 4.95
N ALA A 202 -21.28 -8.33 6.00
CA ALA A 202 -21.46 -7.21 6.94
C ALA A 202 -21.21 -5.85 6.27
N LEU A 203 -20.17 -5.73 5.43
CA LEU A 203 -19.89 -4.50 4.68
C LEU A 203 -21.04 -4.14 3.72
N CYS A 204 -21.53 -5.12 2.97
CA CYS A 204 -22.67 -4.94 2.07
C CYS A 204 -23.96 -4.56 2.82
N GLU A 205 -24.21 -5.16 3.98
CA GLU A 205 -25.35 -4.81 4.83
C GLU A 205 -25.26 -3.37 5.30
N ARG A 206 -24.10 -2.94 5.80
CA ARG A 206 -23.91 -1.55 6.25
C ARG A 206 -24.03 -0.55 5.09
N ALA A 207 -23.43 -0.85 3.94
CA ALA A 207 -23.55 0.01 2.77
C ALA A 207 -25.03 0.20 2.33
N ARG A 208 -25.82 -0.89 2.30
CA ARG A 208 -27.26 -0.81 1.97
C ARG A 208 -28.07 -0.03 3.02
N SER A 209 -27.62 0.02 4.27
CA SER A 209 -28.25 0.83 5.34
C SER A 209 -27.78 2.29 5.35
N GLY A 210 -26.98 2.72 4.35
CA GLY A 210 -26.57 4.12 4.19
C GLY A 210 -25.24 4.48 4.85
N VAL A 211 -24.53 3.50 5.42
CA VAL A 211 -23.14 3.69 5.91
C VAL A 211 -22.21 3.83 4.71
N GLU A 212 -21.33 4.84 4.72
CA GLU A 212 -20.33 5.03 3.68
C GLU A 212 -19.22 3.99 3.82
N VAL A 213 -19.06 3.11 2.82
CA VAL A 213 -18.02 2.07 2.84
C VAL A 213 -17.05 2.28 1.72
N LYS A 214 -15.77 2.53 2.06
CA LYS A 214 -14.67 2.72 1.11
C LYS A 214 -13.58 1.68 1.34
N ILE A 215 -13.14 1.02 0.27
CA ILE A 215 -12.11 -0.02 0.32
C ILE A 215 -11.00 0.28 -0.69
N ILE A 216 -9.75 0.23 -0.23
CA ILE A 216 -8.56 0.20 -1.06
C ILE A 216 -7.88 -1.16 -0.88
N PHE A 217 -7.50 -1.82 -1.97
CA PHE A 217 -6.65 -2.99 -1.89
C PHE A 217 -5.63 -3.04 -3.03
N ASP A 218 -4.46 -3.64 -2.76
CA ASP A 218 -3.41 -3.81 -3.75
C ASP A 218 -3.71 -4.97 -4.70
N ASP A 219 -3.66 -4.74 -6.02
CA ASP A 219 -3.96 -5.79 -7.01
C ASP A 219 -2.94 -6.95 -6.97
N PHE A 220 -1.69 -6.67 -6.64
CA PHE A 220 -0.65 -7.70 -6.60
C PHE A 220 -0.87 -8.72 -5.48
N GLY A 221 -1.27 -8.26 -4.30
CA GLY A 221 -1.62 -9.13 -3.17
C GLY A 221 -2.85 -10.01 -3.45
N ASN A 222 -3.66 -9.62 -4.42
CA ASN A 222 -4.96 -10.21 -4.71
C ASN A 222 -5.05 -10.96 -6.05
N ILE A 223 -3.91 -11.12 -6.75
CA ILE A 223 -3.85 -11.94 -7.96
C ILE A 223 -4.32 -13.37 -7.63
N LYS A 224 -5.39 -13.84 -8.29
CA LYS A 224 -6.04 -15.14 -8.08
C LYS A 224 -6.66 -15.37 -6.69
N ARG A 225 -6.70 -14.35 -5.82
CA ARG A 225 -7.28 -14.43 -4.46
C ARG A 225 -8.60 -13.69 -4.33
N PHE A 226 -8.85 -12.72 -5.22
CA PHE A 226 -10.04 -11.89 -5.21
C PHE A 226 -10.65 -11.85 -6.62
N SER A 227 -11.92 -12.27 -6.73
CA SER A 227 -12.60 -12.39 -8.02
C SER A 227 -13.23 -11.07 -8.47
N ALA A 228 -13.44 -10.94 -9.78
CA ALA A 228 -14.23 -9.83 -10.31
C ALA A 228 -15.70 -9.89 -9.86
N GLU A 229 -16.18 -11.07 -9.47
CA GLU A 229 -17.54 -11.28 -8.98
C GLU A 229 -17.69 -10.70 -7.56
N SER A 230 -16.75 -11.02 -6.65
CA SER A 230 -16.71 -10.41 -5.31
C SER A 230 -16.61 -8.89 -5.38
N LEU A 231 -15.78 -8.36 -6.28
CA LEU A 231 -15.69 -6.92 -6.50
C LEU A 231 -17.02 -6.32 -6.99
N GLN A 232 -17.71 -7.00 -7.89
CA GLN A 232 -19.00 -6.53 -8.39
C GLN A 232 -20.08 -6.59 -7.30
N THR A 233 -20.10 -7.65 -6.47
CA THR A 233 -21.02 -7.78 -5.33
C THR A 233 -20.89 -6.62 -4.35
N LEU A 234 -19.66 -6.21 -4.01
CA LEU A 234 -19.43 -5.04 -3.17
C LEU A 234 -20.00 -3.77 -3.81
N ARG A 235 -19.70 -3.54 -5.09
CA ARG A 235 -20.17 -2.34 -5.82
C ARG A 235 -21.69 -2.29 -5.97
N ASP A 236 -22.32 -3.42 -6.20
CA ASP A 236 -23.78 -3.51 -6.32
C ASP A 236 -24.49 -3.24 -4.97
N ALA A 237 -23.78 -3.44 -3.86
CA ALA A 237 -24.24 -3.09 -2.53
C ALA A 237 -24.00 -1.61 -2.13
N GLY A 238 -23.32 -0.83 -2.98
CA GLY A 238 -22.99 0.57 -2.70
C GLY A 238 -21.61 0.78 -2.07
N VAL A 239 -20.78 -0.26 -1.97
CA VAL A 239 -19.39 -0.13 -1.49
C VAL A 239 -18.51 0.48 -2.58
N GLU A 240 -17.82 1.55 -2.25
CA GLU A 240 -16.82 2.15 -3.14
C GLU A 240 -15.49 1.42 -3.03
N VAL A 241 -14.95 0.96 -4.16
CA VAL A 241 -13.71 0.17 -4.17
C VAL A 241 -12.72 0.71 -5.20
N ILE A 242 -11.52 1.03 -4.73
CA ILE A 242 -10.37 1.40 -5.57
C ILE A 242 -9.32 0.28 -5.47
N VAL A 243 -8.88 -0.19 -6.64
CA VAL A 243 -7.79 -1.16 -6.74
C VAL A 243 -6.48 -0.41 -6.93
N PHE A 244 -5.58 -0.54 -5.94
CA PHE A 244 -4.28 0.09 -6.00
C PHE A 244 -3.39 -0.61 -7.01
N ASN A 245 -2.78 0.19 -7.90
CA ASN A 245 -1.77 -0.22 -8.87
C ASN A 245 -2.10 -1.53 -9.62
N PRO A 246 -3.16 -1.54 -10.47
CA PRO A 246 -3.65 -2.73 -11.17
C PRO A 246 -2.59 -3.38 -12.04
N VAL A 247 -2.37 -4.69 -11.88
CA VAL A 247 -1.30 -5.46 -12.57
C VAL A 247 -1.48 -5.50 -14.09
N HIS A 248 -2.71 -5.37 -14.59
CA HIS A 248 -3.00 -5.37 -16.04
C HIS A 248 -2.57 -4.07 -16.75
N GLU A 249 -2.35 -2.98 -16.01
CA GLU A 249 -1.88 -1.71 -16.56
C GLU A 249 -0.35 -1.64 -16.73
N TYR A 250 0.39 -2.66 -16.27
CA TYR A 250 1.86 -2.67 -16.27
C TYR A 250 2.53 -2.74 -17.63
N VAL A 251 1.81 -3.03 -18.70
CA VAL A 251 2.40 -3.00 -20.06
C VAL A 251 2.97 -1.61 -20.36
N ASN A 252 2.37 -0.57 -19.79
CA ASN A 252 2.80 0.82 -19.97
C ASN A 252 3.56 1.39 -18.76
N ARG A 253 3.54 0.72 -17.59
CA ARG A 253 4.10 1.24 -16.33
C ARG A 253 4.61 0.10 -15.46
N LEU A 254 5.89 -0.23 -15.54
CA LEU A 254 6.53 -1.30 -14.75
C LEU A 254 6.83 -0.86 -13.31
N TYR A 255 5.80 -0.69 -12.49
CA TYR A 255 5.93 -0.34 -11.06
C TYR A 255 5.77 -1.57 -10.16
N PHE A 256 6.53 -2.64 -10.40
CA PHE A 256 6.43 -3.87 -9.60
C PHE A 256 6.63 -3.66 -8.10
N ASN A 257 7.53 -2.77 -7.72
CA ASN A 257 7.88 -2.51 -6.32
C ASN A 257 7.01 -1.43 -5.66
N TYR A 258 6.13 -0.78 -6.42
CA TYR A 258 5.24 0.22 -5.87
C TYR A 258 3.96 -0.47 -5.40
N ARG A 259 3.95 -0.86 -4.12
CA ARG A 259 2.87 -1.61 -3.50
C ARG A 259 2.37 -0.92 -2.26
N ASP A 260 1.06 -1.03 -2.02
CA ASP A 260 0.45 -0.60 -0.79
C ASP A 260 0.41 -1.77 0.20
N HIS A 261 1.30 -1.76 1.18
CA HIS A 261 1.40 -2.82 2.17
C HIS A 261 0.76 -2.45 3.51
N ARG A 262 0.01 -1.35 3.57
CA ARG A 262 -0.69 -0.91 4.79
C ARG A 262 -1.87 -1.83 5.08
N LYS A 263 -2.24 -1.93 6.35
CA LYS A 263 -3.44 -2.58 6.85
C LYS A 263 -4.08 -1.60 7.81
N ILE A 264 -5.14 -0.97 7.35
CA ILE A 264 -5.87 0.04 8.08
C ILE A 264 -7.36 -0.27 8.00
N THR A 265 -8.05 -0.25 9.14
CA THR A 265 -9.51 -0.17 9.20
C THR A 265 -9.88 0.99 10.09
N VAL A 266 -10.75 1.87 9.63
CA VAL A 266 -11.33 2.96 10.43
C VAL A 266 -12.84 2.84 10.41
N ILE A 267 -13.46 2.96 11.57
CA ILE A 267 -14.91 2.84 11.74
C ILE A 267 -15.40 4.05 12.50
N ASP A 268 -16.31 4.79 11.89
CA ASP A 268 -17.03 5.96 12.41
C ASP A 268 -16.15 7.13 12.90
N GLY A 269 -14.82 7.07 12.65
CA GLY A 269 -13.84 8.01 13.20
C GLY A 269 -13.58 7.83 14.70
N GLU A 270 -14.14 6.78 15.31
CA GLU A 270 -14.02 6.47 16.74
C GLU A 270 -13.03 5.35 17.01
N THR A 271 -13.00 4.36 16.13
CA THR A 271 -12.15 3.18 16.27
C THR A 271 -11.31 2.98 15.01
N ALA A 272 -10.03 2.71 15.21
CA ALA A 272 -9.14 2.36 14.11
C ALA A 272 -8.27 1.16 14.47
N TYR A 273 -7.88 0.40 13.44
CA TYR A 273 -7.03 -0.78 13.55
C TYR A 273 -5.86 -0.67 12.58
N THR A 274 -4.71 -1.15 13.03
CA THR A 274 -3.54 -1.36 12.18
C THR A 274 -2.68 -2.48 12.72
N GLY A 275 -1.82 -3.06 11.88
CA GLY A 275 -0.95 -4.19 12.25
C GLY A 275 -0.40 -4.92 11.04
N GLY A 276 -0.01 -6.19 11.24
CA GLY A 276 0.50 -7.06 10.18
C GLY A 276 -0.59 -7.85 9.44
N VAL A 277 -1.76 -7.99 10.04
CA VAL A 277 -2.83 -8.92 9.64
C VAL A 277 -3.53 -8.47 8.35
N ASN A 278 -3.57 -9.33 7.34
CA ASN A 278 -4.41 -9.16 6.16
C ASN A 278 -5.77 -9.86 6.32
N ILE A 279 -6.70 -9.61 5.41
CA ILE A 279 -8.02 -10.24 5.40
C ILE A 279 -7.94 -11.52 4.58
N ALA A 280 -7.58 -12.62 5.24
CA ALA A 280 -7.55 -13.95 4.64
C ALA A 280 -7.59 -15.03 5.74
N ASP A 281 -8.12 -16.20 5.39
CA ASP A 281 -8.35 -17.31 6.31
C ASP A 281 -7.08 -17.79 7.02
N GLU A 282 -5.92 -17.77 6.34
CA GLU A 282 -4.63 -18.11 6.93
C GLU A 282 -4.20 -17.17 8.07
N TYR A 283 -4.53 -15.87 8.01
CA TYR A 283 -4.20 -14.90 9.07
C TYR A 283 -5.10 -15.05 10.31
N ALA A 284 -6.28 -15.66 10.12
CA ALA A 284 -7.19 -15.99 11.21
C ALA A 284 -7.00 -17.44 11.72
N ASN A 285 -6.02 -18.18 11.20
CA ASN A 285 -5.80 -19.60 11.46
C ASN A 285 -7.05 -20.47 11.20
N LEU A 286 -7.90 -20.07 10.26
CA LEU A 286 -9.05 -20.86 9.81
C LEU A 286 -8.65 -21.97 8.84
N ILE A 287 -7.48 -21.83 8.23
CA ILE A 287 -6.83 -22.84 7.38
C ILE A 287 -5.35 -22.93 7.73
N ASP A 288 -4.79 -24.12 7.71
CA ASP A 288 -3.35 -24.35 7.85
C ASP A 288 -2.68 -24.30 6.47
N ARG A 289 -2.16 -23.13 6.11
CA ARG A 289 -1.44 -22.93 4.85
C ARG A 289 0.08 -22.96 5.03
N PHE A 290 0.56 -22.45 6.18
CA PHE A 290 1.99 -22.25 6.47
C PHE A 290 2.33 -22.62 7.91
N GLY A 291 1.55 -23.49 8.55
CA GLY A 291 1.55 -23.71 9.99
C GLY A 291 0.74 -22.63 10.73
N TYR A 292 0.85 -22.61 12.05
CA TYR A 292 0.22 -21.58 12.86
C TYR A 292 0.76 -20.19 12.53
N TRP A 293 -0.12 -19.32 12.03
CA TRP A 293 0.24 -17.96 11.66
C TRP A 293 0.14 -17.02 12.86
N LYS A 294 1.30 -16.59 13.35
CA LYS A 294 1.38 -15.60 14.45
C LYS A 294 1.48 -14.20 13.87
N ASP A 295 0.46 -13.42 14.06
CA ASP A 295 0.43 -12.01 13.68
C ASP A 295 -0.33 -11.22 14.76
N SER A 296 -0.17 -9.90 14.76
CA SER A 296 -0.78 -9.03 15.76
C SER A 296 -1.18 -7.69 15.18
N GLY A 297 -1.99 -6.96 15.93
CA GLY A 297 -2.36 -5.60 15.62
C GLY A 297 -2.74 -4.81 16.86
N ILE A 298 -3.11 -3.58 16.63
CA ILE A 298 -3.61 -2.68 17.66
C ILE A 298 -4.96 -2.12 17.26
N ARG A 299 -5.80 -1.88 18.27
CA ARG A 299 -6.99 -1.06 18.18
C ARG A 299 -6.73 0.27 18.87
N LEU A 300 -7.09 1.35 18.20
CA LEU A 300 -7.05 2.71 18.72
C LEU A 300 -8.47 3.22 18.91
N GLU A 301 -8.72 3.92 20.02
CA GLU A 301 -9.96 4.64 20.30
C GLU A 301 -9.58 6.04 20.78
N GLY A 302 -10.18 7.10 20.24
CA GLY A 302 -9.89 8.48 20.61
C GLY A 302 -9.17 9.30 19.54
N GLU A 303 -8.45 10.34 19.94
CA GLU A 303 -7.86 11.34 19.00
C GLU A 303 -6.92 10.74 17.95
N GLY A 304 -6.15 9.72 18.30
CA GLY A 304 -5.21 9.07 17.40
C GLY A 304 -5.86 8.32 16.22
N VAL A 305 -7.17 8.08 16.28
CA VAL A 305 -7.94 7.51 15.16
C VAL A 305 -7.86 8.42 13.93
N TRP A 306 -7.83 9.74 14.15
CA TRP A 306 -7.70 10.72 13.06
C TRP A 306 -6.44 10.50 12.21
N GLY A 307 -5.31 10.14 12.83
CA GLY A 307 -4.08 9.88 12.09
C GLY A 307 -4.23 8.77 11.05
N LEU A 308 -4.92 7.68 11.38
CA LEU A 308 -5.22 6.60 10.43
C LEU A 308 -6.33 6.99 9.45
N THR A 309 -7.32 7.76 9.88
CA THR A 309 -8.36 8.32 9.00
C THR A 309 -7.74 9.20 7.92
N ALA A 310 -6.90 10.16 8.31
CA ALA A 310 -6.20 11.04 7.37
C ALA A 310 -5.28 10.26 6.42
N ALA A 311 -4.59 9.23 6.90
CA ALA A 311 -3.74 8.37 6.07
C ALA A 311 -4.56 7.66 4.98
N PHE A 312 -5.73 7.12 5.32
CA PHE A 312 -6.66 6.52 4.35
C PHE A 312 -7.20 7.55 3.36
N LEU A 313 -7.72 8.68 3.84
CA LEU A 313 -8.30 9.73 3.00
C LEU A 313 -7.27 10.30 2.01
N ASN A 314 -6.02 10.47 2.45
CA ASN A 314 -4.92 10.86 1.58
C ASN A 314 -4.66 9.86 0.46
N MET A 315 -4.67 8.55 0.77
CA MET A 315 -4.51 7.51 -0.24
C MET A 315 -5.72 7.45 -1.17
N TRP A 316 -6.92 7.57 -0.64
CA TRP A 316 -8.15 7.60 -1.43
C TRP A 316 -8.13 8.74 -2.47
N SER A 317 -7.83 9.97 -2.03
CA SER A 317 -7.69 11.14 -2.91
C SER A 317 -6.53 11.01 -3.89
N PHE A 318 -5.39 10.46 -3.45
CA PHE A 318 -4.24 10.18 -4.30
C PHE A 318 -4.59 9.25 -5.46
N LEU A 319 -5.47 8.28 -5.23
CA LEU A 319 -5.95 7.35 -6.24
C LEU A 319 -7.11 7.91 -7.10
N GLY A 320 -7.50 9.17 -6.89
CA GLY A 320 -8.56 9.84 -7.63
C GLY A 320 -9.96 9.53 -7.13
N GLY A 321 -10.08 9.00 -5.91
CA GLY A 321 -11.36 8.82 -5.23
C GLY A 321 -11.95 10.17 -4.80
N GLU A 322 -13.28 10.30 -4.90
CA GLU A 322 -14.00 11.49 -4.46
C GLU A 322 -14.24 11.43 -2.94
N LEU A 323 -14.06 12.57 -2.28
CA LEU A 323 -14.43 12.77 -0.88
C LEU A 323 -15.71 13.60 -0.84
N HIS A 324 -16.63 13.24 0.03
CA HIS A 324 -17.83 14.03 0.27
C HIS A 324 -17.48 15.20 1.19
N GLU A 325 -17.39 16.41 0.65
CA GLU A 325 -17.01 17.63 1.39
C GLU A 325 -17.98 17.94 2.55
N GLU A 326 -19.23 17.48 2.46
CA GLU A 326 -20.26 17.66 3.49
C GLU A 326 -20.12 16.70 4.68
N ARG A 327 -19.30 15.66 4.59
CA ARG A 327 -19.10 14.68 5.65
C ARG A 327 -17.91 15.02 6.52
N ASP A 328 -18.18 15.26 7.79
CA ASP A 328 -17.14 15.38 8.80
C ASP A 328 -16.64 13.99 9.20
N TYR A 329 -15.44 13.63 8.76
CA TYR A 329 -14.78 12.36 9.11
C TYR A 329 -14.06 12.42 10.46
N TYR A 330 -13.98 13.60 11.07
CA TYR A 330 -13.45 13.77 12.41
C TYR A 330 -14.57 13.67 13.44
N ARG A 331 -14.33 12.94 14.51
CA ARG A 331 -15.21 12.91 15.67
C ARG A 331 -14.47 13.42 16.90
N PRO A 332 -14.87 14.58 17.44
CA PRO A 332 -14.29 15.07 18.68
C PRO A 332 -14.53 14.06 19.81
N VAL A 333 -13.48 13.72 20.55
CA VAL A 333 -13.60 12.82 21.69
C VAL A 333 -14.42 13.52 22.79
N SER A 334 -15.54 12.93 23.20
CA SER A 334 -16.25 13.34 24.40
C SER A 334 -15.47 12.88 25.63
N TYR A 335 -14.91 13.82 26.39
CA TYR A 335 -14.04 13.57 27.54
C TYR A 335 -14.75 12.87 28.72
N THR A 336 -16.06 12.71 28.67
CA THR A 336 -16.85 12.13 29.78
C THR A 336 -16.54 10.65 30.05
N HIS A 337 -16.10 9.91 29.06
CA HIS A 337 -15.80 8.48 29.19
C HIS A 337 -14.35 8.13 29.53
N LEU A 338 -13.39 9.04 29.33
CA LEU A 338 -11.97 8.75 29.56
C LEU A 338 -11.53 9.02 31.01
N ARG A 339 -12.28 9.83 31.77
CA ARG A 339 -11.98 10.11 33.19
C ARG A 339 -12.39 9.00 34.18
N ALA A 340 -13.18 8.02 33.76
CA ALA A 340 -13.68 6.96 34.63
C ALA A 340 -12.66 5.86 34.98
N HIS A 341 -11.44 5.92 34.43
CA HIS A 341 -10.40 4.92 34.67
C HIS A 341 -9.12 5.45 35.33
N GLU A 342 -9.12 6.71 35.79
CA GLU A 342 -7.98 7.32 36.52
C GLU A 342 -8.19 7.40 38.05
N THR A 343 -9.17 6.68 38.60
CA THR A 343 -9.35 6.54 40.07
C THR A 343 -9.13 5.10 40.51
#